data_6a54e5115c7a16ce3174726ae7fe857b
#
_entry.id   6a54e5115c7a16ce3174726ae7fe857b
#
_cell.length_a   1.000
_cell.length_b   1.000
_cell.length_c   1.000
_cell.angle_alpha   90.00
_cell.angle_beta   90.00
_cell.angle_gamma   90.00
#
_symmetry.space_group_name_H-M   'P 1'
#
loop_
_entity.id
_entity.type
_entity.pdbx_description
1 polymer ?
#
loop_
_entity_poly.entity_id
_entity_poly.type
_entity_poly.pdbx_seq_one_letter_code
_entity_poly.pdbx_strand_id
1 'polypeptide(L)'
;IDKIRKKESIITSNTSTIPRKQLVEGMPKSFAKDFLITHFFNPPRYLRLLEIVAGEEVSKKKINIVSEFCDKKLGKEVVICNDTPGFIGNRIGTYWTLIGMVEAVKLGLTVEEADAIMGRPIGAPKTGIFGLGDVVGLDLIPHVTESMSSNLPEKDMYNIAVKEQEKLGIEKILSEMIADGYTGRKGKGGFYRLNSNSGKKIKESRNLKTGEYSKSSRKVGLESVKAGKKGLRALVEYNDKGGEYAWKVLSKTLTYAASLVPEITDNIVNVDSAQ
;
A
#
# COMPACT_ATOMS: atom_id res chain seq x y z
N ILE A 1 29.54 11.02 4.10
CA ILE A 1 29.57 9.71 4.78
C ILE A 1 30.76 8.89 4.30
N ASP A 2 30.97 8.70 3.00
CA ASP A 2 32.02 7.79 2.46
C ASP A 2 33.45 8.16 2.94
N LYS A 3 33.74 9.43 3.12
CA LYS A 3 35.06 9.92 3.61
C LYS A 3 35.34 9.65 5.09
N ILE A 4 34.32 9.38 5.89
CA ILE A 4 34.41 9.27 7.36
C ILE A 4 33.97 7.93 7.92
N ARG A 5 33.32 7.07 7.10
CA ARG A 5 32.88 5.74 7.51
C ARG A 5 34.04 4.79 7.72
N LYS A 6 33.85 3.81 8.58
CA LYS A 6 34.82 2.70 8.68
C LYS A 6 34.88 1.96 7.35
N LYS A 7 36.09 1.54 6.97
CA LYS A 7 36.30 0.72 5.79
C LYS A 7 35.42 -0.54 5.88
N GLU A 8 34.76 -0.88 4.77
CA GLU A 8 33.84 -2.04 4.65
C GLU A 8 32.53 -1.98 5.48
N SER A 9 32.21 -0.85 6.10
CA SER A 9 30.89 -0.69 6.73
C SER A 9 29.79 -0.72 5.64
N ILE A 10 28.68 -1.40 5.95
CA ILE A 10 27.51 -1.43 5.09
C ILE A 10 26.66 -0.19 5.40
N ILE A 11 26.19 0.48 4.35
CA ILE A 11 25.31 1.65 4.44
C ILE A 11 23.96 1.23 3.90
N THR A 12 22.90 1.60 4.61
CA THR A 12 21.54 1.35 4.14
C THR A 12 20.69 2.60 4.15
N SER A 13 19.74 2.70 3.21
CA SER A 13 18.69 3.72 3.16
C SER A 13 17.33 3.09 3.40
N ASN A 14 16.44 3.82 4.04
CA ASN A 14 15.04 3.40 4.24
C ASN A 14 14.11 4.08 3.21
N THR A 15 14.60 4.41 2.02
CA THR A 15 13.74 4.95 0.96
C THR A 15 12.64 3.96 0.57
N SER A 16 11.46 4.48 0.22
CA SER A 16 10.28 3.68 -0.10
C SER A 16 9.96 3.64 -1.60
N THR A 17 10.36 4.67 -2.35
CA THR A 17 9.98 4.85 -3.75
C THR A 17 11.14 5.20 -4.67
N ILE A 18 12.23 5.74 -4.12
CA ILE A 18 13.41 6.10 -4.92
C ILE A 18 14.22 4.83 -5.18
N PRO A 19 14.41 4.41 -6.43
CA PRO A 19 15.25 3.26 -6.77
C PRO A 19 16.68 3.43 -6.24
N ARG A 20 17.27 2.34 -5.77
CA ARG A 20 18.65 2.33 -5.28
C ARG A 20 19.63 2.87 -6.33
N LYS A 21 19.43 2.51 -7.61
CA LYS A 21 20.25 2.96 -8.73
C LYS A 21 20.38 4.48 -8.77
N GLN A 22 19.29 5.22 -8.54
CA GLN A 22 19.33 6.68 -8.50
C GLN A 22 20.12 7.21 -7.29
N LEU A 23 20.07 6.53 -6.15
CA LEU A 23 20.77 6.96 -4.92
C LEU A 23 22.28 6.77 -5.01
N VAL A 24 22.76 5.86 -5.85
CA VAL A 24 24.18 5.61 -6.05
C VAL A 24 24.73 6.23 -7.33
N GLU A 25 23.90 6.89 -8.12
CA GLU A 25 24.30 7.57 -9.33
C GLU A 25 25.35 8.64 -9.03
N GLY A 26 26.46 8.64 -9.80
CA GLY A 26 27.59 9.52 -9.58
C GLY A 26 28.44 9.21 -8.34
N MET A 27 28.09 8.19 -7.53
CA MET A 27 28.88 7.78 -6.39
C MET A 27 30.08 6.88 -6.80
N PRO A 28 31.19 6.88 -6.03
CA PRO A 28 32.28 5.96 -6.26
C PRO A 28 31.81 4.49 -6.22
N LYS A 29 32.39 3.63 -7.05
CA LYS A 29 32.13 2.18 -7.03
C LYS A 29 32.36 1.56 -5.64
N SER A 30 33.30 2.10 -4.87
CA SER A 30 33.55 1.68 -3.48
C SER A 30 32.37 1.96 -2.55
N PHE A 31 31.59 3.00 -2.82
CA PHE A 31 30.37 3.31 -2.09
C PHE A 31 29.22 2.40 -2.55
N ALA A 32 28.98 2.31 -3.86
CA ALA A 32 27.87 1.54 -4.42
C ALA A 32 27.88 0.06 -3.99
N LYS A 33 29.07 -0.58 -3.94
CA LYS A 33 29.20 -1.98 -3.46
C LYS A 33 28.92 -2.20 -1.97
N ASP A 34 28.79 -1.12 -1.20
CA ASP A 34 28.52 -1.16 0.25
C ASP A 34 27.14 -0.60 0.58
N PHE A 35 26.37 -0.16 -0.42
CA PHE A 35 25.08 0.51 -0.24
C PHE A 35 23.91 -0.40 -0.62
N LEU A 36 22.94 -0.55 0.29
CA LEU A 36 21.69 -1.30 0.10
C LEU A 36 20.50 -0.44 0.49
N ILE A 37 19.30 -0.87 0.13
CA ILE A 37 18.07 -0.40 0.75
C ILE A 37 17.63 -1.44 1.78
N THR A 38 17.23 -0.98 2.96
CA THR A 38 16.50 -1.74 3.96
C THR A 38 15.19 -1.02 4.23
N HIS A 39 14.14 -1.43 3.52
CA HIS A 39 12.86 -0.75 3.58
C HIS A 39 11.98 -1.36 4.67
N PHE A 40 11.77 -0.59 5.73
CA PHE A 40 10.88 -0.94 6.84
C PHE A 40 9.48 -0.39 6.59
N PHE A 41 8.46 -1.13 7.02
CA PHE A 41 7.07 -0.68 6.98
C PHE A 41 6.64 -0.09 8.32
N ASN A 42 5.88 1.00 8.28
CA ASN A 42 5.41 1.70 9.47
C ASN A 42 4.12 1.08 10.05
N PRO A 43 4.06 0.88 11.36
CA PRO A 43 5.10 1.16 12.36
C PRO A 43 6.11 -0.01 12.47
N PRO A 44 7.43 0.27 12.34
CA PRO A 44 8.44 -0.78 12.17
C PRO A 44 8.57 -1.72 13.37
N ARG A 45 8.10 -1.31 14.54
CA ARG A 45 8.07 -2.16 15.74
C ARG A 45 7.10 -3.34 15.60
N TYR A 46 6.02 -3.19 14.84
CA TYR A 46 4.94 -4.16 14.75
C TYR A 46 4.91 -4.90 13.41
N LEU A 47 5.22 -4.19 12.33
CA LEU A 47 5.26 -4.80 10.99
C LEU A 47 6.58 -5.55 10.83
N ARG A 48 6.48 -6.84 10.51
CA ARG A 48 7.63 -7.73 10.40
C ARG A 48 8.34 -7.62 9.06
N LEU A 49 7.62 -7.31 7.99
CA LEU A 49 8.19 -7.21 6.65
C LEU A 49 9.36 -6.21 6.62
N LEU A 50 10.45 -6.66 6.00
CA LEU A 50 11.61 -5.84 5.64
C LEU A 50 12.07 -6.23 4.25
N GLU A 51 12.07 -5.28 3.34
CA GLU A 51 12.59 -5.47 1.99
C GLU A 51 14.05 -5.06 1.92
N ILE A 52 14.88 -5.91 1.32
CA ILE A 52 16.28 -5.60 1.01
C ILE A 52 16.44 -5.49 -0.49
N VAL A 53 16.96 -4.35 -0.95
CA VAL A 53 17.30 -4.11 -2.34
C VAL A 53 18.81 -3.88 -2.47
N ALA A 54 19.45 -4.69 -3.29
CA ALA A 54 20.88 -4.63 -3.56
C ALA A 54 21.16 -4.49 -5.06
N GLY A 55 22.24 -3.79 -5.42
CA GLY A 55 22.73 -3.81 -6.79
C GLY A 55 23.62 -5.03 -7.05
N GLU A 56 23.87 -5.32 -8.32
CA GLU A 56 24.70 -6.45 -8.74
C GLU A 56 26.14 -6.39 -8.18
N GLU A 57 26.64 -5.18 -7.90
CA GLU A 57 27.97 -4.94 -7.34
C GLU A 57 28.04 -5.24 -5.83
N VAL A 58 26.91 -5.45 -5.15
CA VAL A 58 26.88 -5.79 -3.73
C VAL A 58 27.10 -7.29 -3.54
N SER A 59 28.11 -7.65 -2.77
CA SER A 59 28.43 -9.07 -2.55
C SER A 59 27.33 -9.78 -1.75
N LYS A 60 27.06 -11.06 -2.09
CA LYS A 60 26.14 -11.93 -1.34
C LYS A 60 26.46 -11.97 0.15
N LYS A 61 27.74 -11.92 0.51
CA LYS A 61 28.18 -11.87 1.92
C LYS A 61 27.57 -10.68 2.67
N LYS A 62 27.54 -9.48 2.05
CA LYS A 62 26.99 -8.28 2.67
C LYS A 62 25.46 -8.36 2.79
N ILE A 63 24.80 -8.84 1.74
CA ILE A 63 23.36 -9.07 1.77
C ILE A 63 23.01 -10.03 2.93
N ASN A 64 23.73 -11.15 3.04
CA ASN A 64 23.50 -12.13 4.12
C ASN A 64 23.74 -11.53 5.51
N ILE A 65 24.79 -10.72 5.70
CA ILE A 65 25.05 -10.07 7.00
C ILE A 65 23.88 -9.17 7.41
N VAL A 66 23.36 -8.35 6.48
CA VAL A 66 22.21 -7.45 6.76
C VAL A 66 20.94 -8.28 6.97
N SER A 67 20.68 -9.29 6.15
CA SER A 67 19.53 -10.18 6.27
C SER A 67 19.51 -10.90 7.62
N GLU A 68 20.62 -11.52 8.01
CA GLU A 68 20.73 -12.21 9.29
C GLU A 68 20.60 -11.28 10.50
N PHE A 69 21.14 -10.07 10.40
CA PHE A 69 20.98 -9.07 11.45
C PHE A 69 19.50 -8.66 11.59
N CYS A 70 18.84 -8.38 10.47
CA CYS A 70 17.45 -7.95 10.47
C CYS A 70 16.50 -9.07 10.93
N ASP A 71 16.72 -10.30 10.50
CA ASP A 71 15.95 -11.45 10.94
C ASP A 71 16.23 -11.78 12.42
N LYS A 72 17.47 -12.14 12.76
CA LYS A 72 17.81 -12.69 14.09
C LYS A 72 17.82 -11.67 15.21
N LYS A 73 18.14 -10.40 14.94
CA LYS A 73 18.26 -9.34 15.95
C LYS A 73 17.06 -8.41 16.01
N LEU A 74 16.41 -8.17 14.86
CA LEU A 74 15.26 -7.27 14.78
C LEU A 74 13.92 -8.03 14.65
N GLY A 75 13.95 -9.34 14.43
CA GLY A 75 12.75 -10.19 14.29
C GLY A 75 11.96 -9.88 13.01
N LYS A 76 12.66 -9.51 11.94
CA LYS A 76 12.04 -9.17 10.66
C LYS A 76 11.88 -10.37 9.76
N GLU A 77 10.82 -10.36 8.97
CA GLU A 77 10.64 -11.20 7.79
C GLU A 77 11.38 -10.53 6.63
N VAL A 78 12.52 -11.06 6.24
CA VAL A 78 13.38 -10.43 5.24
C VAL A 78 13.06 -10.95 3.85
N VAL A 79 12.74 -10.04 2.95
CA VAL A 79 12.44 -10.33 1.54
C VAL A 79 13.44 -9.62 0.64
N ILE A 80 14.03 -10.35 -0.30
CA ILE A 80 14.95 -9.78 -1.29
C ILE A 80 14.15 -9.33 -2.50
N CYS A 81 14.31 -8.06 -2.85
CA CYS A 81 13.59 -7.41 -3.95
C CYS A 81 14.57 -6.92 -5.01
N ASN A 82 14.08 -6.84 -6.24
CA ASN A 82 14.78 -6.14 -7.32
C ASN A 82 14.61 -4.62 -7.16
N ASP A 83 15.52 -3.86 -7.76
CA ASP A 83 15.53 -2.39 -7.70
C ASP A 83 14.50 -1.78 -8.66
N THR A 84 13.24 -1.92 -8.31
CA THR A 84 12.09 -1.47 -9.10
C THR A 84 11.22 -0.48 -8.32
N PRO A 85 10.42 0.38 -8.97
CA PRO A 85 9.57 1.35 -8.29
C PRO A 85 8.61 0.69 -7.29
N GLY A 86 8.67 1.10 -6.03
CA GLY A 86 7.82 0.59 -4.94
C GLY A 86 8.17 -0.82 -4.45
N PHE A 87 9.24 -1.42 -4.94
CA PHE A 87 9.71 -2.78 -4.62
C PHE A 87 8.59 -3.82 -4.76
N ILE A 88 8.30 -4.63 -3.74
CA ILE A 88 7.16 -5.58 -3.75
C ILE A 88 5.97 -4.99 -3.00
N GLY A 89 6.16 -4.65 -1.72
CA GLY A 89 5.06 -4.31 -0.83
C GLY A 89 4.31 -3.04 -1.24
N ASN A 90 5.04 -1.95 -1.53
CA ASN A 90 4.38 -0.72 -1.99
C ASN A 90 3.82 -0.87 -3.41
N ARG A 91 4.49 -1.58 -4.31
CA ARG A 91 4.02 -1.80 -5.68
C ARG A 91 2.63 -2.45 -5.69
N ILE A 92 2.46 -3.54 -4.96
CA ILE A 92 1.21 -4.29 -4.90
C ILE A 92 0.21 -3.62 -3.97
N GLY A 93 0.66 -3.15 -2.79
CA GLY A 93 -0.22 -2.54 -1.78
C GLY A 93 -0.87 -1.23 -2.26
N THR A 94 -0.13 -0.37 -2.97
CA THR A 94 -0.71 0.85 -3.55
C THR A 94 -1.67 0.54 -4.70
N TYR A 95 -1.35 -0.48 -5.53
CA TYR A 95 -2.28 -0.96 -6.56
C TYR A 95 -3.57 -1.51 -5.95
N TRP A 96 -3.48 -2.35 -4.91
CA TRP A 96 -4.65 -2.85 -4.19
C TRP A 96 -5.53 -1.73 -3.65
N THR A 97 -4.93 -0.71 -3.04
CA THR A 97 -5.65 0.45 -2.52
C THR A 97 -6.35 1.22 -3.65
N LEU A 98 -5.65 1.46 -4.74
CA LEU A 98 -6.15 2.16 -5.92
C LEU A 98 -7.33 1.42 -6.55
N ILE A 99 -7.19 0.13 -6.84
CA ILE A 99 -8.27 -0.70 -7.40
C ILE A 99 -9.43 -0.83 -6.42
N GLY A 100 -9.15 -0.90 -5.12
CA GLY A 100 -10.19 -0.91 -4.09
C GLY A 100 -11.07 0.34 -4.14
N MET A 101 -10.49 1.53 -4.28
CA MET A 101 -11.24 2.78 -4.43
C MET A 101 -12.03 2.81 -5.75
N VAL A 102 -11.39 2.44 -6.86
CA VAL A 102 -11.99 2.42 -8.20
C VAL A 102 -13.22 1.51 -8.23
N GLU A 103 -13.09 0.27 -7.78
CA GLU A 103 -14.19 -0.69 -7.81
C GLU A 103 -15.31 -0.34 -6.80
N ALA A 104 -14.98 0.27 -5.66
CA ALA A 104 -15.98 0.75 -4.72
C ALA A 104 -16.88 1.83 -5.34
N VAL A 105 -16.27 2.81 -6.03
CA VAL A 105 -17.02 3.86 -6.74
C VAL A 105 -17.87 3.29 -7.86
N LYS A 106 -17.31 2.39 -8.68
CA LYS A 106 -18.03 1.73 -9.79
C LYS A 106 -19.27 0.97 -9.33
N LEU A 107 -19.15 0.24 -8.23
CA LEU A 107 -20.24 -0.57 -7.67
C LEU A 107 -21.19 0.24 -6.77
N GLY A 108 -20.89 1.52 -6.54
CA GLY A 108 -21.69 2.39 -5.69
C GLY A 108 -21.73 1.93 -4.24
N LEU A 109 -20.61 1.39 -3.75
CA LEU A 109 -20.44 1.05 -2.34
C LEU A 109 -20.18 2.30 -1.49
N THR A 110 -20.61 2.24 -0.24
CA THR A 110 -20.16 3.21 0.77
C THR A 110 -18.74 2.89 1.24
N VAL A 111 -18.07 3.86 1.87
CA VAL A 111 -16.74 3.64 2.46
C VAL A 111 -16.75 2.52 3.51
N GLU A 112 -17.84 2.43 4.28
CA GLU A 112 -18.00 1.37 5.29
C GLU A 112 -18.18 -0.01 4.68
N GLU A 113 -18.94 -0.11 3.59
CA GLU A 113 -19.15 -1.37 2.87
C GLU A 113 -17.84 -1.88 2.28
N ALA A 114 -17.10 -1.02 1.59
CA ALA A 114 -15.82 -1.34 1.03
C ALA A 114 -14.79 -1.78 2.09
N ASP A 115 -14.68 -1.02 3.18
CA ASP A 115 -13.76 -1.34 4.28
C ASP A 115 -14.15 -2.60 5.04
N ALA A 116 -15.44 -2.89 5.18
CA ALA A 116 -15.90 -4.11 5.82
C ALA A 116 -15.53 -5.36 5.03
N ILE A 117 -15.46 -5.26 3.70
CA ILE A 117 -15.10 -6.36 2.80
C ILE A 117 -13.57 -6.49 2.71
N MET A 118 -12.86 -5.39 2.43
CA MET A 118 -11.41 -5.36 2.24
C MET A 118 -10.63 -5.28 3.57
N GLY A 119 -11.24 -5.67 4.67
CA GLY A 119 -10.61 -5.78 5.97
C GLY A 119 -10.44 -7.23 6.40
N ARG A 120 -10.95 -7.55 7.58
CA ARG A 120 -10.81 -8.89 8.18
C ARG A 120 -11.26 -10.08 7.32
N PRO A 121 -12.32 -9.99 6.50
CA PRO A 121 -12.74 -11.11 5.68
C PRO A 121 -11.69 -11.61 4.68
N ILE A 122 -10.77 -10.75 4.26
CA ILE A 122 -9.66 -11.11 3.37
C ILE A 122 -8.32 -11.28 4.09
N GLY A 123 -8.30 -11.27 5.44
CA GLY A 123 -7.08 -11.33 6.23
C GLY A 123 -6.38 -9.99 6.45
N ALA A 124 -6.88 -8.91 5.88
CA ALA A 124 -6.31 -7.56 6.02
C ALA A 124 -6.71 -6.89 7.35
N PRO A 125 -6.00 -5.83 7.78
CA PRO A 125 -6.39 -5.03 8.93
C PRO A 125 -7.81 -4.48 8.79
N LYS A 126 -8.51 -4.32 9.93
CA LYS A 126 -9.91 -3.85 9.97
C LYS A 126 -10.15 -2.45 9.38
N THR A 127 -9.10 -1.75 9.02
CA THR A 127 -9.18 -0.43 8.38
C THR A 127 -9.76 -0.49 6.98
N GLY A 128 -9.58 -1.62 6.29
CA GLY A 128 -9.95 -1.74 4.88
C GLY A 128 -9.15 -0.80 3.99
N ILE A 129 -9.75 -0.32 2.92
CA ILE A 129 -9.14 0.57 1.91
C ILE A 129 -9.16 2.04 2.36
N PHE A 130 -10.35 2.57 2.63
CA PHE A 130 -10.54 3.99 2.94
C PHE A 130 -10.01 4.36 4.33
N GLY A 131 -10.26 3.52 5.30
CA GLY A 131 -9.71 3.70 6.64
C GLY A 131 -8.19 3.53 6.68
N LEU A 132 -7.59 2.76 5.78
CA LEU A 132 -6.13 2.68 5.60
C LEU A 132 -5.60 4.01 5.04
N GLY A 133 -6.26 4.58 4.02
CA GLY A 133 -5.93 5.91 3.51
C GLY A 133 -5.91 6.97 4.61
N ASP A 134 -6.90 6.95 5.52
CA ASP A 134 -6.95 7.86 6.67
C ASP A 134 -5.80 7.65 7.68
N VAL A 135 -5.29 6.43 7.79
CA VAL A 135 -4.13 6.12 8.67
C VAL A 135 -2.83 6.59 8.05
N VAL A 136 -2.63 6.31 6.78
CA VAL A 136 -1.43 6.69 6.01
C VAL A 136 -1.34 8.20 5.86
N GLY A 137 -2.46 8.82 5.56
CA GLY A 137 -2.59 10.25 5.28
C GLY A 137 -2.93 10.48 3.81
N LEU A 138 -4.10 11.10 3.58
CA LEU A 138 -4.63 11.30 2.23
C LEU A 138 -3.73 12.21 1.38
N ASP A 139 -3.03 13.14 2.01
CA ASP A 139 -2.06 14.04 1.37
C ASP A 139 -0.84 13.32 0.79
N LEU A 140 -0.55 12.10 1.25
CA LEU A 140 0.53 11.28 0.69
C LEU A 140 0.10 10.52 -0.58
N ILE A 141 -1.19 10.23 -0.74
CA ILE A 141 -1.70 9.42 -1.85
C ILE A 141 -1.34 10.02 -3.21
N PRO A 142 -1.58 11.32 -3.50
CA PRO A 142 -1.20 11.91 -4.79
C PRO A 142 0.29 11.81 -5.08
N HIS A 143 1.15 12.10 -4.09
CA HIS A 143 2.61 12.04 -4.25
C HIS A 143 3.11 10.62 -4.53
N VAL A 144 2.55 9.63 -3.83
CA VAL A 144 2.89 8.21 -4.07
C VAL A 144 2.40 7.79 -5.45
N THR A 145 1.17 8.15 -5.82
CA THR A 145 0.60 7.83 -7.13
C THR A 145 1.43 8.44 -8.26
N GLU A 146 1.80 9.70 -8.17
CA GLU A 146 2.65 10.39 -9.15
C GLU A 146 4.03 9.75 -9.25
N SER A 147 4.68 9.51 -8.10
CA SER A 147 5.99 8.87 -8.04
C SER A 147 5.99 7.47 -8.65
N MET A 148 4.96 6.68 -8.39
CA MET A 148 4.81 5.35 -8.99
C MET A 148 4.52 5.47 -10.49
N SER A 149 3.53 6.26 -10.87
CA SER A 149 3.04 6.39 -12.24
C SER A 149 4.14 6.87 -13.21
N SER A 150 4.94 7.86 -12.79
CA SER A 150 6.03 8.42 -13.61
C SER A 150 7.23 7.47 -13.79
N ASN A 151 7.41 6.52 -12.90
CA ASN A 151 8.50 5.54 -12.97
C ASN A 151 8.08 4.19 -13.58
N LEU A 152 6.80 4.02 -13.94
CA LEU A 152 6.26 2.80 -14.54
C LEU A 152 5.92 2.99 -16.02
N PRO A 153 6.00 1.94 -16.84
CA PRO A 153 5.55 2.00 -18.23
C PRO A 153 4.10 2.45 -18.33
N GLU A 154 3.76 3.22 -19.38
CA GLU A 154 2.39 3.71 -19.59
C GLU A 154 1.33 2.58 -19.64
N LYS A 155 1.72 1.43 -20.18
CA LYS A 155 0.89 0.23 -20.28
C LYS A 155 0.83 -0.63 -19.01
N ASP A 156 1.55 -0.23 -17.95
CA ASP A 156 1.48 -0.93 -16.67
C ASP A 156 0.05 -0.90 -16.11
N MET A 157 -0.39 -2.00 -15.52
CA MET A 157 -1.74 -2.08 -14.93
C MET A 157 -1.98 -1.01 -13.86
N TYR A 158 -0.93 -0.58 -13.18
CA TYR A 158 -0.99 0.55 -12.23
C TYR A 158 -1.43 1.83 -12.94
N ASN A 159 -0.77 2.20 -14.05
CA ASN A 159 -1.07 3.40 -14.83
C ASN A 159 -2.45 3.34 -15.50
N ILE A 160 -2.88 2.15 -15.90
CA ILE A 160 -4.25 1.93 -16.38
C ILE A 160 -5.27 2.22 -15.28
N ALA A 161 -5.00 1.76 -14.05
CA ALA A 161 -5.88 2.00 -12.90
C ALA A 161 -5.89 3.48 -12.47
N VAL A 162 -4.77 4.19 -12.57
CA VAL A 162 -4.70 5.66 -12.34
C VAL A 162 -5.58 6.40 -13.33
N LYS A 163 -5.49 6.11 -14.63
CA LYS A 163 -6.37 6.70 -15.65
C LYS A 163 -7.86 6.43 -15.38
N GLU A 164 -8.16 5.27 -14.81
CA GLU A 164 -9.54 4.92 -14.43
C GLU A 164 -10.01 5.69 -13.20
N GLN A 165 -9.15 5.88 -12.20
CA GLN A 165 -9.38 6.72 -11.02
C GLN A 165 -9.70 8.17 -11.42
N GLU A 166 -8.93 8.75 -12.34
CA GLU A 166 -9.14 10.10 -12.90
C GLU A 166 -10.52 10.22 -13.56
N LYS A 167 -10.87 9.28 -14.44
CA LYS A 167 -12.18 9.24 -15.12
C LYS A 167 -13.37 9.18 -14.17
N LEU A 168 -13.19 8.54 -13.01
CA LEU A 168 -14.22 8.44 -11.97
C LEU A 168 -14.25 9.65 -11.03
N GLY A 169 -13.36 10.62 -11.19
CA GLY A 169 -13.28 11.82 -10.36
C GLY A 169 -12.78 11.58 -8.94
N ILE A 170 -12.17 10.42 -8.64
CA ILE A 170 -11.66 10.09 -7.31
C ILE A 170 -10.50 11.00 -6.93
N GLU A 171 -9.64 11.33 -7.88
CA GLU A 171 -8.54 12.27 -7.68
C GLU A 171 -9.05 13.65 -7.26
N LYS A 172 -10.12 14.15 -7.91
CA LYS A 172 -10.78 15.39 -7.55
C LYS A 172 -11.32 15.37 -6.13
N ILE A 173 -11.98 14.27 -5.73
CA ILE A 173 -12.48 14.09 -4.36
C ILE A 173 -11.34 14.17 -3.35
N LEU A 174 -10.21 13.48 -3.61
CA LEU A 174 -9.04 13.52 -2.73
C LEU A 174 -8.44 14.92 -2.66
N SER A 175 -8.28 15.61 -3.78
CA SER A 175 -7.73 16.97 -3.84
C SER A 175 -8.59 17.98 -3.07
N GLU A 176 -9.90 17.92 -3.21
CA GLU A 176 -10.85 18.74 -2.45
C GLU A 176 -10.76 18.44 -0.94
N MET A 177 -10.71 17.15 -0.55
CA MET A 177 -10.54 16.77 0.85
C MET A 177 -9.26 17.32 1.45
N ILE A 178 -8.14 17.21 0.73
CA ILE A 178 -6.83 17.70 1.18
C ILE A 178 -6.85 19.23 1.33
N ALA A 179 -7.40 19.96 0.34
CA ALA A 179 -7.53 21.42 0.37
C ALA A 179 -8.36 21.90 1.58
N ASP A 180 -9.41 21.17 1.93
CA ASP A 180 -10.26 21.46 3.09
C ASP A 180 -9.62 21.03 4.44
N GLY A 181 -8.43 20.42 4.42
CA GLY A 181 -7.70 19.94 5.60
C GLY A 181 -8.15 18.56 6.12
N TYR A 182 -8.89 17.81 5.32
CA TYR A 182 -9.22 16.41 5.60
C TYR A 182 -8.11 15.50 5.07
N THR A 183 -7.00 15.47 5.79
CA THR A 183 -5.78 14.72 5.43
C THR A 183 -5.65 13.37 6.14
N GLY A 184 -6.74 12.87 6.71
CA GLY A 184 -6.75 11.63 7.49
C GLY A 184 -6.67 11.89 9.00
N ARG A 185 -6.20 10.89 9.76
CA ARG A 185 -6.18 10.95 11.25
C ARG A 185 -5.33 12.07 11.83
N LYS A 186 -4.36 12.58 11.08
CA LYS A 186 -3.49 13.69 11.48
C LYS A 186 -4.12 15.07 11.25
N GLY A 187 -5.18 15.15 10.43
CA GLY A 187 -5.91 16.38 10.11
C GLY A 187 -7.28 16.44 10.76
N LYS A 188 -8.22 17.13 10.10
CA LYS A 188 -9.62 17.25 10.55
C LYS A 188 -10.41 15.92 10.47
N GLY A 189 -9.83 14.89 9.91
CA GLY A 189 -10.42 13.61 9.54
C GLY A 189 -10.02 13.27 8.10
N GLY A 190 -10.64 12.26 7.53
CA GLY A 190 -10.46 11.84 6.15
C GLY A 190 -11.79 11.28 5.61
N PHE A 191 -11.79 10.09 5.02
CA PHE A 191 -13.05 9.40 4.69
C PHE A 191 -13.92 9.15 5.90
N TYR A 192 -13.28 9.05 7.06
CA TYR A 192 -13.95 9.07 8.37
C TYR A 192 -13.49 10.27 9.19
N ARG A 193 -14.44 10.87 9.91
CA ARG A 193 -14.16 11.94 10.88
C ARG A 193 -14.94 11.76 12.17
N LEU A 194 -14.51 12.47 13.21
CA LEU A 194 -15.25 12.59 14.47
C LEU A 194 -15.88 13.98 14.53
N ASN A 195 -17.21 14.03 14.51
CA ASN A 195 -17.96 15.26 14.71
C ASN A 195 -18.31 15.42 16.20
N SER A 196 -17.95 16.56 16.77
CA SER A 196 -18.17 16.89 18.20
C SER A 196 -19.21 18.01 18.40
N ASN A 197 -19.83 18.53 17.34
CA ASN A 197 -20.70 19.72 17.39
C ASN A 197 -21.95 19.53 18.26
N SER A 198 -22.34 18.29 18.55
CA SER A 198 -23.52 17.97 19.39
C SER A 198 -23.18 17.63 20.84
N GLY A 199 -21.95 17.93 21.31
CA GLY A 199 -21.47 17.55 22.65
C GLY A 199 -21.15 16.05 22.80
N LYS A 200 -21.48 15.22 21.80
CA LYS A 200 -21.10 13.80 21.71
C LYS A 200 -20.24 13.57 20.48
N LYS A 201 -19.17 12.78 20.63
CA LYS A 201 -18.33 12.37 19.49
C LYS A 201 -19.10 11.39 18.61
N ILE A 202 -19.53 11.84 17.44
CA ILE A 202 -20.22 11.03 16.45
C ILE A 202 -19.21 10.71 15.34
N LYS A 203 -19.01 9.41 15.04
CA LYS A 203 -18.23 9.00 13.87
C LYS A 203 -19.09 9.21 12.63
N GLU A 204 -18.55 9.94 11.67
CA GLU A 204 -19.15 10.18 10.35
C GLU A 204 -18.27 9.60 9.26
N SER A 205 -18.86 9.30 8.13
CA SER A 205 -18.21 8.82 6.91
C SER A 205 -18.60 9.67 5.71
N ARG A 206 -17.70 9.82 4.77
CA ARG A 206 -17.89 10.58 3.55
C ARG A 206 -18.65 9.77 2.52
N ASN A 207 -19.65 10.38 1.92
CA ASN A 207 -20.31 9.84 0.74
C ASN A 207 -19.43 10.08 -0.48
N LEU A 208 -19.08 9.02 -1.21
CA LEU A 208 -18.16 9.08 -2.36
C LEU A 208 -18.78 9.78 -3.58
N LYS A 209 -20.11 9.97 -3.62
CA LYS A 209 -20.81 10.66 -4.73
C LYS A 209 -21.07 12.12 -4.42
N THR A 210 -21.59 12.42 -3.22
CA THR A 210 -22.02 13.77 -2.86
C THR A 210 -20.94 14.57 -2.15
N GLY A 211 -19.93 13.90 -1.59
CA GLY A 211 -18.90 14.53 -0.77
C GLY A 211 -19.38 14.93 0.63
N GLU A 212 -20.63 14.67 0.99
CA GLU A 212 -21.18 15.00 2.30
C GLU A 212 -20.80 13.97 3.36
N TYR A 213 -20.76 14.40 4.61
CA TYR A 213 -20.55 13.53 5.76
C TYR A 213 -21.88 13.21 6.42
N SER A 214 -22.08 11.94 6.71
CA SER A 214 -23.23 11.45 7.47
C SER A 214 -22.78 10.48 8.56
N LYS A 215 -23.67 10.21 9.52
CA LYS A 215 -23.40 9.28 10.62
C LYS A 215 -22.95 7.92 10.06
N SER A 216 -21.75 7.50 10.42
CA SER A 216 -21.19 6.23 9.98
C SER A 216 -21.95 5.06 10.59
N SER A 217 -22.32 4.09 9.75
CA SER A 217 -22.95 2.85 10.17
C SER A 217 -21.90 1.78 10.47
N ARG A 218 -22.01 1.15 11.64
CA ARG A 218 -21.22 -0.05 11.95
C ARG A 218 -21.82 -1.32 11.36
N LYS A 219 -23.12 -1.29 11.03
CA LYS A 219 -23.82 -2.41 10.42
C LYS A 219 -23.85 -2.19 8.91
N VAL A 220 -23.07 -2.99 8.22
CA VAL A 220 -23.06 -3.06 6.76
C VAL A 220 -24.13 -4.08 6.34
N GLY A 221 -25.03 -3.66 5.43
CA GLY A 221 -26.17 -4.46 4.99
C GLY A 221 -25.84 -5.60 4.02
N LEU A 222 -24.55 -5.85 3.74
CA LEU A 222 -24.09 -6.86 2.80
C LEU A 222 -23.93 -8.23 3.47
N GLU A 223 -24.62 -9.22 2.96
CA GLU A 223 -24.55 -10.59 3.48
C GLU A 223 -23.20 -11.26 3.17
N SER A 224 -22.52 -10.86 2.08
CA SER A 224 -21.16 -11.28 1.75
C SER A 224 -20.17 -11.03 2.89
N VAL A 225 -20.30 -9.96 3.65
CA VAL A 225 -19.47 -9.68 4.84
C VAL A 225 -19.65 -10.75 5.92
N LYS A 226 -20.88 -11.27 6.07
CA LYS A 226 -21.15 -12.38 7.00
C LYS A 226 -20.62 -13.70 6.43
N ALA A 227 -20.79 -13.92 5.13
CA ALA A 227 -20.28 -15.09 4.43
C ALA A 227 -18.74 -15.18 4.52
N GLY A 228 -18.04 -14.04 4.45
CA GLY A 228 -16.59 -13.97 4.60
C GLY A 228 -16.04 -14.48 5.93
N LYS A 229 -16.86 -14.57 6.97
CA LYS A 229 -16.48 -15.23 8.23
C LYS A 229 -16.29 -16.75 8.08
N LYS A 230 -16.84 -17.35 7.04
CA LYS A 230 -16.68 -18.77 6.70
C LYS A 230 -15.46 -19.02 5.80
N GLY A 231 -14.80 -17.97 5.35
CA GLY A 231 -13.60 -18.01 4.52
C GLY A 231 -13.72 -17.17 3.24
N LEU A 232 -12.58 -16.96 2.61
CA LEU A 232 -12.44 -16.11 1.43
C LEU A 232 -13.32 -16.58 0.27
N ARG A 233 -13.40 -17.89 0.01
CA ARG A 233 -14.23 -18.46 -1.05
C ARG A 233 -15.69 -18.08 -0.88
N ALA A 234 -16.22 -18.21 0.34
CA ALA A 234 -17.61 -17.88 0.63
C ALA A 234 -17.91 -16.38 0.47
N LEU A 235 -16.91 -15.52 0.64
CA LEU A 235 -17.00 -14.06 0.38
C LEU A 235 -17.12 -13.80 -1.13
N VAL A 236 -16.14 -14.28 -1.91
CA VAL A 236 -16.02 -13.93 -3.34
C VAL A 236 -17.07 -14.58 -4.23
N GLU A 237 -17.62 -15.74 -3.82
CA GLU A 237 -18.70 -16.44 -4.53
C GLU A 237 -20.10 -15.94 -4.11
N TYR A 238 -20.20 -15.02 -3.11
CA TYR A 238 -21.49 -14.54 -2.66
C TYR A 238 -22.14 -13.60 -3.69
N ASN A 239 -23.41 -13.83 -4.00
CA ASN A 239 -24.14 -13.09 -5.04
C ASN A 239 -24.74 -11.78 -4.49
N ASP A 240 -23.87 -10.84 -4.11
CA ASP A 240 -24.21 -9.44 -3.84
C ASP A 240 -23.07 -8.52 -4.27
N LYS A 241 -23.29 -7.19 -4.16
CA LYS A 241 -22.26 -6.19 -4.51
C LYS A 241 -20.93 -6.39 -3.77
N GLY A 242 -20.98 -6.91 -2.56
CA GLY A 242 -19.79 -7.12 -1.74
C GLY A 242 -18.96 -8.30 -2.22
N GLY A 243 -19.60 -9.42 -2.62
CA GLY A 243 -18.91 -10.54 -3.25
C GLY A 243 -18.30 -10.16 -4.59
N GLU A 244 -19.06 -9.42 -5.42
CA GLU A 244 -18.55 -8.88 -6.69
C GLU A 244 -17.35 -7.95 -6.48
N TYR A 245 -17.44 -7.06 -5.50
CA TYR A 245 -16.34 -6.16 -5.13
C TYR A 245 -15.10 -6.94 -4.69
N ALA A 246 -15.28 -7.90 -3.78
CA ALA A 246 -14.19 -8.73 -3.31
C ALA A 246 -13.49 -9.46 -4.45
N TRP A 247 -14.27 -10.09 -5.34
CA TRP A 247 -13.74 -10.78 -6.51
C TRP A 247 -12.94 -9.84 -7.42
N LYS A 248 -13.51 -8.68 -7.78
CA LYS A 248 -12.87 -7.72 -8.70
C LYS A 248 -11.57 -7.18 -8.14
N VAL A 249 -11.55 -6.78 -6.86
CA VAL A 249 -10.35 -6.22 -6.24
C VAL A 249 -9.27 -7.29 -6.10
N LEU A 250 -9.61 -8.45 -5.55
CA LEU A 250 -8.63 -9.50 -5.30
C LEU A 250 -8.10 -10.11 -6.59
N SER A 251 -8.95 -10.44 -7.57
CA SER A 251 -8.50 -11.02 -8.83
C SER A 251 -7.56 -10.08 -9.59
N LYS A 252 -7.86 -8.77 -9.65
CA LYS A 252 -6.98 -7.78 -10.28
C LYS A 252 -5.66 -7.66 -9.53
N THR A 253 -5.68 -7.61 -8.20
CA THR A 253 -4.47 -7.49 -7.38
C THR A 253 -3.58 -8.73 -7.52
N LEU A 254 -4.14 -9.92 -7.45
CA LEU A 254 -3.41 -11.18 -7.61
C LEU A 254 -2.84 -11.34 -9.03
N THR A 255 -3.62 -10.98 -10.05
CA THR A 255 -3.14 -10.98 -11.45
C THR A 255 -1.98 -10.02 -11.62
N TYR A 256 -2.09 -8.80 -11.06
CA TYR A 256 -0.99 -7.84 -11.10
C TYR A 256 0.24 -8.37 -10.39
N ALA A 257 0.12 -8.85 -9.16
CA ALA A 257 1.22 -9.43 -8.40
C ALA A 257 1.94 -10.55 -9.15
N ALA A 258 1.18 -11.48 -9.73
CA ALA A 258 1.74 -12.57 -10.51
C ALA A 258 2.45 -12.09 -11.78
N SER A 259 1.92 -11.06 -12.46
CA SER A 259 2.52 -10.51 -13.68
C SER A 259 3.84 -9.77 -13.45
N LEU A 260 4.11 -9.36 -12.21
CA LEU A 260 5.33 -8.63 -11.84
C LEU A 260 6.55 -9.55 -11.57
N VAL A 261 6.37 -10.85 -11.55
CA VAL A 261 7.50 -11.80 -11.48
C VAL A 261 7.96 -12.13 -12.91
N PRO A 262 9.25 -12.02 -13.23
CA PRO A 262 10.40 -11.80 -12.35
C PRO A 262 10.84 -10.32 -12.16
N GLU A 263 10.04 -9.33 -12.56
CA GLU A 263 10.44 -7.91 -12.53
C GLU A 263 10.80 -7.45 -11.11
N ILE A 264 9.91 -7.66 -10.13
CA ILE A 264 10.08 -7.17 -8.75
C ILE A 264 10.88 -8.11 -7.86
N THR A 265 10.90 -9.39 -8.21
CA THR A 265 11.66 -10.46 -7.53
C THR A 265 11.68 -11.71 -8.40
N ASP A 266 12.71 -12.50 -8.30
CA ASP A 266 12.86 -13.74 -9.08
C ASP A 266 11.97 -14.90 -8.58
N ASN A 267 11.35 -14.74 -7.40
CA ASN A 267 10.59 -15.81 -6.76
C ASN A 267 9.22 -15.34 -6.25
N ILE A 268 8.17 -16.02 -6.69
CA ILE A 268 6.79 -15.72 -6.26
C ILE A 268 6.59 -15.87 -4.75
N VAL A 269 7.37 -16.72 -4.06
CA VAL A 269 7.31 -16.86 -2.60
C VAL A 269 7.67 -15.56 -1.88
N ASN A 270 8.57 -14.76 -2.46
CA ASN A 270 8.90 -13.44 -1.93
C ASN A 270 7.70 -12.47 -2.02
N VAL A 271 6.84 -12.63 -3.03
CA VAL A 271 5.61 -11.85 -3.15
C VAL A 271 4.63 -12.22 -2.05
N ASP A 272 4.44 -13.53 -1.81
CA ASP A 272 3.55 -14.01 -0.72
C ASP A 272 4.06 -13.56 0.66
N SER A 273 5.37 -13.60 0.88
CA SER A 273 5.97 -13.15 2.15
C SER A 273 5.90 -11.64 2.36
N ALA A 274 5.73 -10.87 1.28
CA ALA A 274 5.67 -9.41 1.32
C ALA A 274 4.23 -8.85 1.48
N GLN A 275 3.20 -9.68 1.42
CA GLN A 275 1.79 -9.29 1.55
C GLN A 275 1.19 -9.79 2.86
#